data_32e0052bf74dc9d386d3a9339d7e0624
#
_entry.id   32e0052bf74dc9d386d3a9339d7e0624
#
_cell.length_a   1.000
_cell.length_b   1.000
_cell.length_c   1.000
_cell.angle_alpha   90.00
_cell.angle_beta   90.00
_cell.angle_gamma   90.00
#
_symmetry.space_group_name_H-M   'P 1'
#
loop_
_entity.id
_entity.type
_entity.pdbx_description
1 polymer ?
#
loop_
_entity_poly.entity_id
_entity_poly.type
_entity_poly.pdbx_seq_one_letter_code
_entity_poly.pdbx_strand_id
1 'polypeptide(L)'
;CEYNAFGKLRLVSGINPMGFSYQIGVGESFESPEAVMTYSSDGYNGMSQNMHAFVRECIVRGIWKKKERPVLLNSWEAAYFDINERKLLKLAKTAKEVGVELFVMDDGWFGERNDDKTSLGDWYVNPKKLPDGVSGLCKKINDFGLLFGIWVEPEMINVESNLYKEHPDWTMDIPGKNHAEGRNQRMLDLANPEVVDYMIASMSNLFASANIAYVKWDMNRIVSDCYSKYLPAKRQGETMHRYVLGLYRMMDELTKSYPEILFEGCASGGNRFDLGILCFFPQIWASDNTDAVYRVNGMNGYSYGYPMSVMGAHVSSCPNHQTLRTTPLETRFAVAAFGVLGYE
;
A
#
# COMPACT_ATOMS: atom_id res chain seq x y z
N CYS A 1 -8.26 -5.16 26.09
CA CYS A 1 -7.74 -4.79 27.40
C CYS A 1 -8.90 -4.68 28.37
N GLU A 2 -8.84 -5.38 29.50
CA GLU A 2 -9.88 -5.41 30.54
C GLU A 2 -9.26 -5.05 31.89
N TYR A 3 -9.92 -4.17 32.63
CA TYR A 3 -9.54 -3.83 34.00
C TYR A 3 -10.65 -4.29 34.94
N ASN A 4 -10.29 -5.11 35.93
CA ASN A 4 -11.27 -5.67 36.84
C ASN A 4 -11.34 -4.93 38.19
N ALA A 5 -12.36 -5.25 38.97
CA ALA A 5 -12.60 -4.62 40.27
C ALA A 5 -11.49 -4.85 41.34
N PHE A 6 -10.55 -5.79 41.07
CA PHE A 6 -9.42 -6.07 41.95
C PHE A 6 -8.12 -5.37 41.49
N GLY A 7 -8.22 -4.37 40.62
CA GLY A 7 -7.06 -3.62 40.14
C GLY A 7 -6.15 -4.41 39.19
N LYS A 8 -6.65 -5.49 38.60
CA LYS A 8 -5.88 -6.30 37.66
C LYS A 8 -6.20 -5.94 36.21
N LEU A 9 -5.16 -5.76 35.41
CA LEU A 9 -5.22 -5.55 33.98
C LEU A 9 -5.07 -6.91 33.28
N ARG A 10 -6.00 -7.20 32.36
CA ARG A 10 -5.90 -8.33 31.42
C ARG A 10 -5.74 -7.80 30.01
N LEU A 11 -4.68 -8.23 29.33
CA LEU A 11 -4.45 -7.97 27.92
C LEU A 11 -4.69 -9.27 27.15
N VAL A 12 -5.50 -9.18 26.08
CA VAL A 12 -5.68 -10.25 25.10
C VAL A 12 -5.29 -9.71 23.74
N SER A 13 -4.42 -10.41 23.06
CA SER A 13 -3.99 -10.11 21.68
C SER A 13 -4.22 -11.33 20.82
N GLY A 14 -4.62 -11.13 19.55
CA GLY A 14 -4.90 -12.20 18.61
C GLY A 14 -5.82 -11.74 17.49
N ILE A 15 -6.37 -12.69 16.74
CA ILE A 15 -7.36 -12.41 15.68
C ILE A 15 -8.64 -11.86 16.32
N ASN A 16 -9.23 -10.82 15.69
CA ASN A 16 -10.52 -10.30 16.10
C ASN A 16 -11.58 -11.42 16.05
N PRO A 17 -12.24 -11.77 17.16
CA PRO A 17 -13.19 -12.86 17.20
C PRO A 17 -14.50 -12.59 16.44
N MET A 18 -14.76 -11.36 16.06
CA MET A 18 -15.98 -10.98 15.35
C MET A 18 -15.97 -11.59 13.93
N GLY A 19 -16.89 -12.53 13.69
CA GLY A 19 -17.00 -13.23 12.41
C GLY A 19 -15.88 -14.24 12.13
N PHE A 20 -14.97 -14.48 13.09
CA PHE A 20 -13.89 -15.45 12.93
C PHE A 20 -14.25 -16.82 13.55
N SER A 21 -14.12 -17.83 12.73
CA SER A 21 -14.08 -19.24 13.18
C SER A 21 -13.16 -20.02 12.24
N TYR A 22 -12.41 -20.96 12.78
CA TYR A 22 -11.47 -21.76 11.99
C TYR A 22 -11.69 -23.26 12.25
N GLN A 23 -11.86 -24.03 11.18
CA GLN A 23 -12.00 -25.48 11.27
C GLN A 23 -10.65 -26.16 11.12
N ILE A 24 -10.14 -26.76 12.19
CA ILE A 24 -8.93 -27.59 12.17
C ILE A 24 -9.34 -29.02 11.84
N GLY A 25 -8.76 -29.58 10.78
CA GLY A 25 -8.93 -30.99 10.40
C GLY A 25 -8.01 -31.92 11.18
N VAL A 26 -8.18 -33.21 10.98
CA VAL A 26 -7.31 -34.22 11.60
C VAL A 26 -5.88 -34.08 11.08
N GLY A 27 -4.92 -33.87 11.98
CA GLY A 27 -3.50 -33.68 11.64
C GLY A 27 -3.14 -32.27 11.18
N GLU A 28 -4.10 -31.33 11.10
CA GLU A 28 -3.85 -29.91 10.82
C GLU A 28 -3.51 -29.15 12.10
N SER A 29 -2.81 -28.05 11.96
CA SER A 29 -2.54 -27.08 13.03
C SER A 29 -3.00 -25.68 12.60
N PHE A 30 -3.32 -24.84 13.58
CA PHE A 30 -3.58 -23.42 13.37
C PHE A 30 -2.50 -22.61 14.09
N GLU A 31 -1.82 -21.76 13.35
CA GLU A 31 -0.84 -20.81 13.88
C GLU A 31 -1.49 -19.43 13.99
N SER A 32 -1.54 -18.88 15.20
CA SER A 32 -2.05 -17.53 15.43
C SER A 32 -1.01 -16.49 15.02
N PRO A 33 -1.44 -15.28 14.61
CA PRO A 33 -0.53 -14.17 14.40
C PRO A 33 0.33 -13.91 15.64
N GLU A 34 1.60 -13.56 15.44
CA GLU A 34 2.51 -13.17 16.50
C GLU A 34 2.08 -11.83 17.14
N ALA A 35 2.25 -11.73 18.45
CA ALA A 35 2.08 -10.49 19.20
C ALA A 35 3.43 -10.00 19.71
N VAL A 36 3.77 -8.75 19.45
CA VAL A 36 5.01 -8.13 19.90
C VAL A 36 4.74 -7.24 21.10
N MET A 37 5.50 -7.46 22.18
CA MET A 37 5.43 -6.65 23.39
C MET A 37 6.82 -6.15 23.77
N THR A 38 6.90 -4.95 24.32
CA THR A 38 8.14 -4.40 24.86
C THR A 38 7.89 -3.81 26.26
N TYR A 39 8.93 -3.78 27.05
CA TYR A 39 8.96 -3.12 28.34
C TYR A 39 10.11 -2.13 28.40
N SER A 40 9.90 -0.97 29.02
CA SER A 40 10.95 0.01 29.29
C SER A 40 10.77 0.64 30.67
N SER A 41 11.85 0.73 31.43
CA SER A 41 11.93 1.54 32.66
C SER A 41 12.17 3.01 32.36
N ASP A 42 12.57 3.35 31.11
CA ASP A 42 12.98 4.70 30.70
C ASP A 42 11.83 5.46 30.00
N GLY A 43 10.59 5.10 30.35
CA GLY A 43 9.38 5.72 29.84
C GLY A 43 9.13 5.48 28.34
N TYR A 44 8.34 6.35 27.73
CA TYR A 44 7.93 6.21 26.32
C TYR A 44 9.10 6.28 25.35
N ASN A 45 10.14 7.07 25.64
CA ASN A 45 11.31 7.17 24.77
C ASN A 45 12.05 5.83 24.68
N GLY A 46 12.31 5.16 25.81
CA GLY A 46 12.93 3.84 25.82
C GLY A 46 12.05 2.79 25.13
N MET A 47 10.73 2.83 25.36
CA MET A 47 9.78 1.96 24.66
C MET A 47 9.87 2.16 23.14
N SER A 48 9.82 3.40 22.66
CA SER A 48 9.89 3.71 21.23
C SER A 48 11.22 3.24 20.62
N GLN A 49 12.35 3.47 21.30
CA GLN A 49 13.66 3.01 20.82
C GLN A 49 13.73 1.49 20.70
N ASN A 50 13.17 0.74 21.66
CA ASN A 50 13.10 -0.72 21.59
C ASN A 50 12.29 -1.17 20.36
N MET A 51 11.10 -0.58 20.14
CA MET A 51 10.27 -0.89 18.99
C MET A 51 10.95 -0.50 17.67
N HIS A 52 11.57 0.68 17.60
CA HIS A 52 12.30 1.11 16.40
C HIS A 52 13.48 0.19 16.06
N ALA A 53 14.22 -0.26 17.07
CA ALA A 53 15.30 -1.23 16.88
C ALA A 53 14.74 -2.56 16.37
N PHE A 54 13.65 -3.05 16.97
CA PHE A 54 12.99 -4.27 16.56
C PHE A 54 12.48 -4.18 15.11
N VAL A 55 11.81 -3.08 14.74
CA VAL A 55 11.33 -2.87 13.36
C VAL A 55 12.48 -2.88 12.37
N ARG A 56 13.54 -2.10 12.64
CA ARG A 56 14.71 -2.02 11.73
C ARG A 56 15.47 -3.33 11.63
N GLU A 57 15.65 -4.05 12.75
CA GLU A 57 16.53 -5.22 12.76
C GLU A 57 15.83 -6.54 12.49
N CYS A 58 14.55 -6.66 12.84
CA CYS A 58 13.81 -7.92 12.77
C CYS A 58 12.68 -7.93 11.74
N ILE A 59 12.04 -6.78 11.47
CA ILE A 59 10.83 -6.72 10.64
C ILE A 59 11.18 -6.35 9.20
N VAL A 60 11.82 -5.21 8.97
CA VAL A 60 12.18 -4.76 7.62
C VAL A 60 13.21 -5.72 7.02
N ARG A 61 12.94 -6.19 5.80
CA ARG A 61 13.71 -7.23 5.10
C ARG A 61 14.38 -6.68 3.83
N GLY A 62 15.22 -7.50 3.21
CA GLY A 62 15.85 -7.22 1.92
C GLY A 62 16.89 -6.10 1.97
N ILE A 63 17.27 -5.63 0.79
CA ILE A 63 18.29 -4.59 0.63
C ILE A 63 17.86 -3.25 1.25
N TRP A 64 16.57 -2.98 1.20
CA TRP A 64 15.95 -1.75 1.69
C TRP A 64 15.97 -1.61 3.22
N LYS A 65 16.37 -2.63 3.94
CA LYS A 65 16.66 -2.55 5.39
C LYS A 65 17.73 -1.52 5.72
N LYS A 66 18.74 -1.37 4.84
CA LYS A 66 19.90 -0.48 5.06
C LYS A 66 20.13 0.54 3.96
N LYS A 67 19.53 0.33 2.77
CA LYS A 67 19.66 1.22 1.62
C LYS A 67 18.87 2.51 1.88
N GLU A 68 19.49 3.65 1.56
CA GLU A 68 18.82 4.95 1.60
C GLU A 68 17.64 5.00 0.63
N ARG A 69 16.61 5.75 1.01
CA ARG A 69 15.41 5.96 0.19
C ARG A 69 15.68 7.11 -0.78
N PRO A 70 15.38 6.94 -2.08
CA PRO A 70 15.48 8.04 -3.02
C PRO A 70 14.42 9.12 -2.72
N VAL A 71 14.80 10.38 -2.85
CA VAL A 71 13.85 11.49 -2.84
C VAL A 71 12.96 11.40 -4.08
N LEU A 72 11.65 11.30 -3.88
CA LEU A 72 10.71 11.06 -4.97
C LEU A 72 9.80 12.27 -5.27
N LEU A 73 9.29 12.33 -6.51
CA LEU A 73 8.11 13.08 -6.88
C LEU A 73 7.03 12.10 -7.33
N ASN A 74 5.86 12.17 -6.71
CA ASN A 74 4.67 11.44 -7.14
C ASN A 74 3.79 12.34 -8.01
N SER A 75 3.16 11.81 -9.05
CA SER A 75 2.36 12.57 -10.00
C SER A 75 0.91 12.81 -9.58
N TRP A 76 0.46 12.23 -8.44
CA TRP A 76 -0.97 12.22 -8.10
C TRP A 76 -1.55 13.62 -7.91
N GLU A 77 -1.05 14.40 -6.96
CA GLU A 77 -1.60 15.74 -6.71
C GLU A 77 -1.38 16.70 -7.87
N ALA A 78 -0.34 16.48 -8.70
CA ALA A 78 -0.05 17.32 -9.85
C ALA A 78 -0.96 17.05 -11.05
N ALA A 79 -1.53 15.85 -11.21
CA ALA A 79 -2.22 15.49 -12.45
C ALA A 79 -3.48 14.63 -12.26
N TYR A 80 -3.65 13.96 -11.10
CA TYR A 80 -4.71 12.97 -10.89
C TYR A 80 -4.78 11.98 -12.06
N PHE A 81 -5.98 11.68 -12.59
CA PHE A 81 -6.19 10.80 -13.74
C PHE A 81 -5.83 11.44 -15.09
N ASP A 82 -5.63 12.77 -15.15
CA ASP A 82 -5.31 13.50 -16.40
C ASP A 82 -3.83 13.43 -16.72
N ILE A 83 -3.30 12.22 -16.80
CA ILE A 83 -1.93 11.92 -17.17
C ILE A 83 -1.80 11.57 -18.65
N ASN A 84 -0.68 11.92 -19.24
CA ASN A 84 -0.18 11.43 -20.52
C ASN A 84 1.33 11.59 -20.56
N GLU A 85 1.98 10.90 -21.51
CA GLU A 85 3.44 10.88 -21.62
C GLU A 85 4.05 12.29 -21.59
N ARG A 86 3.51 13.23 -22.35
CA ARG A 86 4.04 14.62 -22.41
C ARG A 86 4.02 15.33 -21.07
N LYS A 87 2.92 15.19 -20.30
CA LYS A 87 2.78 15.82 -18.97
C LYS A 87 3.75 15.18 -17.98
N LEU A 88 3.82 13.84 -17.96
CA LEU A 88 4.71 13.10 -17.08
C LEU A 88 6.18 13.41 -17.34
N LEU A 89 6.61 13.47 -18.60
CA LEU A 89 7.97 13.86 -18.96
C LEU A 89 8.31 15.30 -18.58
N LYS A 90 7.34 16.22 -18.70
CA LYS A 90 7.53 17.62 -18.25
C LYS A 90 7.74 17.67 -16.74
N LEU A 91 6.91 16.97 -15.95
CA LEU A 91 7.05 16.87 -14.49
C LEU A 91 8.39 16.24 -14.10
N ALA A 92 8.74 15.12 -14.73
CA ALA A 92 9.99 14.39 -14.46
C ALA A 92 11.22 15.27 -14.75
N LYS A 93 11.22 16.04 -15.84
CA LYS A 93 12.31 16.96 -16.15
C LYS A 93 12.46 18.04 -15.07
N THR A 94 11.37 18.69 -14.67
CA THR A 94 11.39 19.68 -13.58
C THR A 94 11.83 19.06 -12.26
N ALA A 95 11.36 17.85 -11.94
CA ALA A 95 11.79 17.11 -10.76
C ALA A 95 13.31 16.91 -10.73
N LYS A 96 13.91 16.52 -11.86
CA LYS A 96 15.37 16.37 -11.98
C LYS A 96 16.12 17.67 -11.73
N GLU A 97 15.62 18.79 -12.25
CA GLU A 97 16.24 20.11 -12.09
C GLU A 97 16.31 20.57 -10.62
N VAL A 98 15.39 20.09 -9.77
CA VAL A 98 15.36 20.41 -8.33
C VAL A 98 15.95 19.30 -7.44
N GLY A 99 16.61 18.30 -8.02
CA GLY A 99 17.35 17.28 -7.27
C GLY A 99 16.55 16.06 -6.85
N VAL A 100 15.33 15.85 -7.38
CA VAL A 100 14.58 14.59 -7.19
C VAL A 100 15.34 13.44 -7.87
N GLU A 101 15.25 12.25 -7.27
CA GLU A 101 15.97 11.05 -7.69
C GLU A 101 15.06 9.99 -8.32
N LEU A 102 13.77 9.99 -7.94
CA LEU A 102 12.77 9.01 -8.36
C LEU A 102 11.48 9.72 -8.80
N PHE A 103 10.99 9.40 -9.99
CA PHE A 103 9.68 9.85 -10.47
C PHE A 103 8.68 8.72 -10.43
N VAL A 104 7.53 8.93 -9.76
CA VAL A 104 6.47 7.95 -9.60
C VAL A 104 5.25 8.34 -10.43
N MET A 105 4.87 7.49 -11.38
CA MET A 105 3.60 7.58 -12.09
C MET A 105 2.52 6.92 -11.23
N ASP A 106 1.59 7.72 -10.71
CA ASP A 106 0.46 7.27 -9.88
C ASP A 106 -0.71 6.73 -10.72
N ASP A 107 -1.90 6.57 -10.15
CA ASP A 107 -3.10 6.01 -10.79
C ASP A 107 -3.47 6.69 -12.12
N GLY A 108 -4.08 5.92 -13.02
CA GLY A 108 -4.60 6.43 -14.30
C GLY A 108 -3.87 5.98 -15.56
N TRP A 109 -2.83 5.14 -15.48
CA TRP A 109 -1.99 4.74 -16.62
C TRP A 109 -2.54 3.55 -17.41
N PHE A 110 -3.45 2.75 -16.87
CA PHE A 110 -3.92 1.46 -17.40
C PHE A 110 -5.35 1.50 -17.91
N GLY A 111 -5.74 0.56 -18.76
CA GLY A 111 -7.08 0.40 -19.32
C GLY A 111 -7.70 1.70 -19.83
N GLU A 112 -8.96 1.93 -19.52
CA GLU A 112 -9.66 3.22 -19.76
C GLU A 112 -9.79 4.03 -18.46
N ARG A 113 -8.78 3.97 -17.58
CA ARG A 113 -8.73 4.60 -16.26
C ARG A 113 -8.64 6.13 -16.35
N ASN A 114 -9.77 6.79 -16.55
CA ASN A 114 -9.89 8.27 -16.59
C ASN A 114 -10.56 8.84 -15.33
N ASP A 115 -11.07 7.98 -14.49
CA ASP A 115 -11.65 8.24 -13.18
C ASP A 115 -11.54 6.96 -12.33
N ASP A 116 -12.10 6.95 -11.12
CA ASP A 116 -12.09 5.82 -10.21
C ASP A 116 -13.16 4.74 -10.46
N LYS A 117 -13.96 4.86 -11.55
CA LYS A 117 -15.11 3.99 -11.82
C LYS A 117 -14.80 2.80 -12.72
N THR A 118 -13.69 2.86 -13.45
CA THR A 118 -13.40 1.89 -14.51
C THR A 118 -12.00 1.29 -14.39
N SER A 119 -11.82 0.14 -15.03
CA SER A 119 -10.55 -0.52 -15.38
C SER A 119 -9.69 -1.00 -14.22
N LEU A 120 -10.06 -0.80 -12.95
CA LEU A 120 -9.30 -1.40 -11.86
C LEU A 120 -9.38 -2.94 -11.96
N GLY A 121 -8.22 -3.58 -12.03
CA GLY A 121 -8.06 -5.01 -12.38
C GLY A 121 -7.46 -5.23 -13.78
N ASP A 122 -7.55 -4.25 -14.67
CA ASP A 122 -7.08 -4.31 -16.06
C ASP A 122 -5.65 -3.75 -16.18
N TRP A 123 -4.66 -4.49 -15.73
CA TRP A 123 -3.27 -4.03 -15.59
C TRP A 123 -2.49 -3.97 -16.91
N TYR A 124 -3.11 -3.50 -17.99
CA TYR A 124 -2.47 -3.24 -19.27
C TYR A 124 -2.49 -1.74 -19.61
N VAL A 125 -1.41 -1.28 -20.24
CA VAL A 125 -1.20 0.14 -20.53
C VAL A 125 -2.30 0.74 -21.41
N ASN A 126 -2.67 1.99 -21.12
CA ASN A 126 -3.51 2.80 -22.04
C ASN A 126 -2.64 3.40 -23.15
N PRO A 127 -2.76 2.95 -24.42
CA PRO A 127 -1.89 3.41 -25.51
C PRO A 127 -2.17 4.87 -25.93
N LYS A 128 -3.33 5.43 -25.59
CA LYS A 128 -3.64 6.84 -25.85
C LYS A 128 -2.88 7.74 -24.88
N LYS A 129 -2.68 7.30 -23.64
CA LYS A 129 -1.93 8.02 -22.61
C LYS A 129 -0.44 7.83 -22.74
N LEU A 130 -0.01 6.58 -23.02
CA LEU A 130 1.38 6.15 -23.12
C LEU A 130 1.62 5.42 -24.46
N PRO A 131 1.86 6.14 -25.54
CA PRO A 131 2.00 5.54 -26.88
C PRO A 131 3.13 4.51 -26.99
N ASP A 132 4.23 4.73 -26.27
CA ASP A 132 5.39 3.83 -26.25
C ASP A 132 5.35 2.84 -25.07
N GLY A 133 4.20 2.74 -24.41
CA GLY A 133 4.00 1.86 -23.25
C GLY A 133 4.72 2.34 -21.99
N VAL A 134 4.62 1.52 -20.93
CA VAL A 134 5.33 1.77 -19.67
C VAL A 134 6.85 1.72 -19.90
N SER A 135 7.33 0.79 -20.71
CA SER A 135 8.75 0.66 -21.02
C SER A 135 9.33 1.90 -21.70
N GLY A 136 8.61 2.46 -22.68
CA GLY A 136 9.06 3.65 -23.39
C GLY A 136 9.10 4.88 -22.48
N LEU A 137 8.07 5.09 -21.66
CA LEU A 137 8.07 6.17 -20.66
C LEU A 137 9.20 5.99 -19.65
N CYS A 138 9.34 4.79 -19.08
CA CYS A 138 10.39 4.46 -18.12
C CYS A 138 11.78 4.78 -18.68
N LYS A 139 12.07 4.34 -19.92
CA LYS A 139 13.33 4.64 -20.57
C LYS A 139 13.60 6.14 -20.68
N LYS A 140 12.63 6.93 -21.13
CA LYS A 140 12.75 8.39 -21.24
C LYS A 140 13.02 9.07 -19.89
N ILE A 141 12.40 8.57 -18.82
CA ILE A 141 12.62 9.06 -17.46
C ILE A 141 14.02 8.68 -16.98
N ASN A 142 14.44 7.44 -17.23
CA ASN A 142 15.81 6.98 -16.91
C ASN A 142 16.87 7.79 -17.69
N ASP A 143 16.60 8.18 -18.94
CA ASP A 143 17.48 9.01 -19.76
C ASP A 143 17.67 10.43 -19.16
N PHE A 144 16.74 10.92 -18.30
CA PHE A 144 16.94 12.13 -17.49
C PHE A 144 17.80 11.87 -16.25
N GLY A 145 18.19 10.63 -15.96
CA GLY A 145 18.91 10.22 -14.77
C GLY A 145 18.03 10.13 -13.52
N LEU A 146 16.74 9.83 -13.69
CA LEU A 146 15.78 9.54 -12.63
C LEU A 146 15.49 8.04 -12.59
N LEU A 147 15.26 7.50 -11.41
CA LEU A 147 14.59 6.22 -11.25
C LEU A 147 13.11 6.35 -11.62
N PHE A 148 12.47 5.22 -11.98
CA PHE A 148 11.06 5.19 -12.33
C PHE A 148 10.26 4.33 -11.35
N GLY A 149 9.12 4.83 -10.91
CA GLY A 149 8.15 4.13 -10.07
C GLY A 149 6.75 4.13 -10.65
N ILE A 150 5.93 3.18 -10.19
CA ILE A 150 4.58 2.95 -10.67
C ILE A 150 3.62 2.64 -9.52
N TRP A 151 2.37 3.07 -9.65
CA TRP A 151 1.27 2.76 -8.74
C TRP A 151 0.48 1.54 -9.21
N VAL A 152 0.08 0.68 -8.25
CA VAL A 152 -0.82 -0.46 -8.47
C VAL A 152 -1.78 -0.64 -7.29
N GLU A 153 -2.96 -1.23 -7.55
CA GLU A 153 -3.95 -1.61 -6.53
C GLU A 153 -4.50 -3.02 -6.83
N PRO A 154 -3.68 -4.08 -6.71
CA PRO A 154 -4.00 -5.40 -7.24
C PRO A 154 -4.97 -6.23 -6.38
N GLU A 155 -5.43 -5.70 -5.26
CA GLU A 155 -6.42 -6.34 -4.37
C GLU A 155 -7.86 -5.96 -4.72
N MET A 156 -8.05 -4.95 -5.57
CA MET A 156 -9.35 -4.36 -5.88
C MET A 156 -9.69 -4.47 -7.36
N ILE A 157 -10.99 -4.36 -7.65
CA ILE A 157 -11.53 -4.46 -9.00
C ILE A 157 -12.74 -3.53 -9.17
N ASN A 158 -12.90 -2.93 -10.36
CA ASN A 158 -14.14 -2.26 -10.74
C ASN A 158 -15.07 -3.23 -11.48
N VAL A 159 -16.35 -3.07 -11.34
CA VAL A 159 -17.35 -3.82 -12.15
C VAL A 159 -17.27 -3.49 -13.63
N GLU A 160 -16.79 -2.30 -13.97
CA GLU A 160 -16.54 -1.85 -15.35
C GLU A 160 -15.08 -2.15 -15.78
N SER A 161 -14.52 -3.28 -15.35
CA SER A 161 -13.25 -3.83 -15.85
C SER A 161 -13.50 -5.04 -16.73
N ASN A 162 -12.54 -5.37 -17.59
CA ASN A 162 -12.58 -6.61 -18.37
C ASN A 162 -12.40 -7.82 -17.46
N LEU A 163 -11.52 -7.73 -16.49
CA LEU A 163 -11.31 -8.80 -15.52
C LEU A 163 -12.59 -9.16 -14.78
N TYR A 164 -13.39 -8.18 -14.34
CA TYR A 164 -14.66 -8.48 -13.68
C TYR A 164 -15.69 -9.14 -14.63
N LYS A 165 -15.73 -8.69 -15.90
CA LYS A 165 -16.63 -9.27 -16.90
C LYS A 165 -16.27 -10.72 -17.22
N GLU A 166 -15.00 -11.07 -17.20
CA GLU A 166 -14.48 -12.42 -17.39
C GLU A 166 -14.66 -13.31 -16.16
N HIS A 167 -14.43 -12.74 -14.96
CA HIS A 167 -14.42 -13.45 -13.69
C HIS A 167 -15.23 -12.74 -12.60
N PRO A 168 -16.57 -12.63 -12.73
CA PRO A 168 -17.41 -11.98 -11.72
C PRO A 168 -17.47 -12.76 -10.41
N ASP A 169 -17.08 -14.02 -10.43
CA ASP A 169 -16.99 -14.92 -9.28
C ASP A 169 -15.71 -14.73 -8.44
N TRP A 170 -14.73 -13.96 -8.93
CA TRP A 170 -13.49 -13.68 -8.20
C TRP A 170 -13.60 -12.57 -7.16
N THR A 171 -14.77 -11.98 -7.00
CA THR A 171 -15.02 -10.97 -5.98
C THR A 171 -15.59 -11.58 -4.70
N MET A 172 -15.23 -10.98 -3.57
CA MET A 172 -15.89 -11.27 -2.29
C MET A 172 -17.30 -10.70 -2.30
N ASP A 173 -18.31 -11.57 -2.11
CA ASP A 173 -19.72 -11.24 -2.26
C ASP A 173 -20.59 -12.10 -1.33
N ILE A 174 -21.45 -11.47 -0.54
CA ILE A 174 -22.44 -12.22 0.27
C ILE A 174 -23.63 -12.62 -0.61
N PRO A 175 -23.89 -13.91 -0.82
CA PRO A 175 -24.98 -14.36 -1.66
C PRO A 175 -26.34 -13.78 -1.24
N GLY A 176 -27.08 -13.26 -2.22
CA GLY A 176 -28.43 -12.73 -2.00
C GLY A 176 -28.49 -11.36 -1.31
N LYS A 177 -27.37 -10.70 -1.11
CA LYS A 177 -27.30 -9.31 -0.62
C LYS A 177 -26.79 -8.37 -1.72
N ASN A 178 -27.16 -7.10 -1.62
CA ASN A 178 -26.57 -6.05 -2.45
C ASN A 178 -25.11 -5.87 -2.07
N HIS A 179 -24.27 -5.64 -3.08
CA HIS A 179 -22.86 -5.35 -2.87
C HIS A 179 -22.67 -4.02 -2.16
N ALA A 180 -21.73 -3.99 -1.24
CA ALA A 180 -21.24 -2.75 -0.65
C ALA A 180 -20.06 -2.25 -1.50
N GLU A 181 -20.28 -1.29 -2.38
CA GLU A 181 -19.23 -0.67 -3.16
C GLU A 181 -18.67 0.57 -2.44
N GLY A 182 -17.37 0.57 -2.17
CA GLY A 182 -16.65 1.74 -1.70
C GLY A 182 -15.71 2.26 -2.78
N ARG A 183 -15.74 3.55 -3.11
CA ARG A 183 -14.95 4.16 -4.21
C ARG A 183 -15.13 3.43 -5.55
N ASN A 184 -16.33 2.95 -5.85
CA ASN A 184 -16.66 2.15 -7.04
C ASN A 184 -15.86 0.85 -7.17
N GLN A 185 -15.35 0.32 -6.06
CA GLN A 185 -14.48 -0.86 -6.03
C GLN A 185 -15.13 -2.02 -5.29
N ARG A 186 -14.77 -3.24 -5.69
CA ARG A 186 -14.98 -4.49 -4.97
C ARG A 186 -13.64 -5.12 -4.62
N MET A 187 -13.64 -5.97 -3.58
CA MET A 187 -12.46 -6.74 -3.21
C MET A 187 -12.38 -8.01 -4.05
N LEU A 188 -11.17 -8.32 -4.52
CA LEU A 188 -10.86 -9.64 -5.05
C LEU A 188 -10.81 -10.67 -3.91
N ASP A 189 -11.24 -11.89 -4.19
CA ASP A 189 -11.21 -12.99 -3.22
C ASP A 189 -9.82 -13.63 -3.13
N LEU A 190 -8.92 -13.04 -2.37
CA LEU A 190 -7.58 -13.59 -2.17
C LEU A 190 -7.54 -14.86 -1.30
N ALA A 191 -8.69 -15.34 -0.78
CA ALA A 191 -8.79 -16.68 -0.23
C ALA A 191 -8.82 -17.74 -1.34
N ASN A 192 -9.08 -17.34 -2.60
CA ASN A 192 -9.00 -18.20 -3.78
C ASN A 192 -7.58 -18.17 -4.37
N PRO A 193 -6.86 -19.32 -4.39
CA PRO A 193 -5.51 -19.39 -4.96
C PRO A 193 -5.41 -18.98 -6.43
N GLU A 194 -6.44 -19.24 -7.23
CA GLU A 194 -6.45 -18.88 -8.66
C GLU A 194 -6.38 -17.36 -8.85
N VAL A 195 -7.09 -16.59 -8.01
CA VAL A 195 -7.04 -15.13 -8.01
C VAL A 195 -5.64 -14.64 -7.63
N VAL A 196 -5.05 -15.24 -6.60
CA VAL A 196 -3.69 -14.91 -6.17
C VAL A 196 -2.67 -15.20 -7.27
N ASP A 197 -2.74 -16.38 -7.91
CA ASP A 197 -1.85 -16.78 -9.00
C ASP A 197 -1.97 -15.83 -10.21
N TYR A 198 -3.19 -15.46 -10.59
CA TYR A 198 -3.43 -14.51 -11.67
C TYR A 198 -2.82 -13.14 -11.37
N MET A 199 -3.00 -12.62 -10.14
CA MET A 199 -2.44 -11.32 -9.76
C MET A 199 -0.93 -11.35 -9.65
N ILE A 200 -0.31 -12.43 -9.15
CA ILE A 200 1.14 -12.60 -9.16
C ILE A 200 1.66 -12.56 -10.61
N ALA A 201 1.04 -13.30 -11.53
CA ALA A 201 1.44 -13.29 -12.93
C ALA A 201 1.26 -11.91 -13.58
N SER A 202 0.14 -11.24 -13.32
CA SER A 202 -0.16 -9.91 -13.86
C SER A 202 0.84 -8.86 -13.40
N MET A 203 1.12 -8.80 -12.09
CA MET A 203 2.11 -7.89 -11.52
C MET A 203 3.53 -8.23 -11.97
N SER A 204 3.88 -9.52 -12.06
CA SER A 204 5.18 -9.94 -12.58
C SER A 204 5.40 -9.51 -14.03
N ASN A 205 4.39 -9.65 -14.89
CA ASN A 205 4.46 -9.16 -16.27
C ASN A 205 4.68 -7.64 -16.32
N LEU A 206 3.99 -6.88 -15.46
CA LEU A 206 4.18 -5.44 -15.37
C LEU A 206 5.59 -5.09 -14.90
N PHE A 207 6.06 -5.68 -13.81
CA PHE A 207 7.36 -5.35 -13.22
C PHE A 207 8.54 -5.77 -14.11
N ALA A 208 8.38 -6.84 -14.88
CA ALA A 208 9.38 -7.28 -15.88
C ALA A 208 9.37 -6.43 -17.16
N SER A 209 8.30 -5.66 -17.42
CA SER A 209 8.15 -4.93 -18.68
C SER A 209 9.04 -3.69 -18.81
N ALA A 210 9.56 -3.16 -17.69
CA ALA A 210 10.33 -1.93 -17.64
C ALA A 210 11.31 -1.94 -16.45
N ASN A 211 12.28 -1.01 -16.45
CA ASN A 211 13.21 -0.81 -15.33
C ASN A 211 12.53 -0.09 -14.14
N ILE A 212 11.57 -0.76 -13.53
CA ILE A 212 10.80 -0.25 -12.38
C ILE A 212 11.66 -0.38 -11.11
N ALA A 213 11.90 0.74 -10.44
CA ALA A 213 12.68 0.80 -9.20
C ALA A 213 11.81 0.96 -7.94
N TYR A 214 10.52 1.32 -8.12
CA TYR A 214 9.60 1.60 -7.02
C TYR A 214 8.16 1.23 -7.40
N VAL A 215 7.44 0.67 -6.44
CA VAL A 215 6.01 0.35 -6.56
C VAL A 215 5.27 0.93 -5.37
N LYS A 216 4.29 1.81 -5.62
CA LYS A 216 3.28 2.20 -4.64
C LYS A 216 2.12 1.21 -4.75
N TRP A 217 1.97 0.37 -3.73
CA TRP A 217 0.91 -0.64 -3.65
C TRP A 217 -0.22 -0.13 -2.77
N ASP A 218 -1.35 0.13 -3.37
CA ASP A 218 -2.50 0.73 -2.71
C ASP A 218 -3.62 -0.28 -2.41
N MET A 219 -4.52 0.12 -1.51
CA MET A 219 -5.76 -0.55 -1.17
C MET A 219 -6.75 0.50 -0.67
N ASN A 220 -7.68 0.93 -1.53
CA ASN A 220 -8.51 2.12 -1.27
C ASN A 220 -9.93 1.80 -0.81
N ARG A 221 -10.15 0.61 -0.29
CA ARG A 221 -11.48 0.18 0.14
C ARG A 221 -11.47 -0.42 1.53
N ILE A 222 -12.49 -0.08 2.32
CA ILE A 222 -12.78 -0.76 3.58
C ILE A 222 -13.23 -2.19 3.28
N VAL A 223 -12.74 -3.15 4.06
CA VAL A 223 -13.16 -4.55 3.98
C VAL A 223 -14.65 -4.67 4.34
N SER A 224 -15.43 -5.18 3.41
CA SER A 224 -16.84 -5.50 3.57
C SER A 224 -17.18 -6.77 2.79
N ASP A 225 -18.43 -7.24 2.86
CA ASP A 225 -18.87 -8.43 2.13
C ASP A 225 -17.94 -9.65 2.34
N CYS A 226 -17.53 -9.90 3.61
CA CYS A 226 -16.59 -10.94 3.98
C CYS A 226 -17.16 -12.36 3.74
N TYR A 227 -17.27 -12.72 2.46
CA TYR A 227 -17.70 -14.04 2.02
C TYR A 227 -16.90 -14.44 0.79
N SER A 228 -16.28 -15.62 0.84
CA SER A 228 -15.52 -16.19 -0.27
C SER A 228 -16.39 -17.20 -1.03
N LYS A 229 -16.55 -16.98 -2.35
CA LYS A 229 -17.23 -17.96 -3.22
C LYS A 229 -16.42 -19.25 -3.40
N TYR A 230 -15.11 -19.19 -3.15
CA TYR A 230 -14.21 -20.34 -3.19
C TYR A 230 -14.35 -21.24 -1.95
N LEU A 231 -14.57 -20.66 -0.77
CA LEU A 231 -14.65 -21.42 0.45
C LEU A 231 -16.01 -22.10 0.65
N PRO A 232 -16.06 -23.34 1.14
CA PRO A 232 -17.33 -23.99 1.48
C PRO A 232 -18.03 -23.26 2.64
N ALA A 233 -19.36 -23.36 2.71
CA ALA A 233 -20.20 -22.63 3.68
C ALA A 233 -19.72 -22.77 5.14
N LYS A 234 -19.24 -23.95 5.53
CA LYS A 234 -18.73 -24.22 6.89
C LYS A 234 -17.39 -23.53 7.23
N ARG A 235 -16.68 -22.99 6.22
CA ARG A 235 -15.39 -22.33 6.37
C ARG A 235 -15.46 -20.81 6.14
N GLN A 236 -16.63 -20.24 6.06
CA GLN A 236 -16.79 -18.80 5.80
C GLN A 236 -16.21 -17.90 6.92
N GLY A 237 -16.16 -18.38 8.16
CA GLY A 237 -15.45 -17.69 9.25
C GLY A 237 -13.93 -17.61 9.09
N GLU A 238 -13.35 -18.30 8.11
CA GLU A 238 -11.92 -18.27 7.77
C GLU A 238 -11.59 -17.21 6.69
N THR A 239 -12.60 -16.61 6.04
CA THR A 239 -12.44 -15.80 4.84
C THR A 239 -11.38 -14.71 5.01
N MET A 240 -11.47 -13.89 6.05
CA MET A 240 -10.51 -12.79 6.24
C MET A 240 -9.11 -13.28 6.59
N HIS A 241 -8.99 -14.35 7.36
CA HIS A 241 -7.69 -14.94 7.65
C HIS A 241 -7.03 -15.47 6.38
N ARG A 242 -7.78 -16.19 5.55
CA ARG A 242 -7.30 -16.74 4.28
C ARG A 242 -7.00 -15.64 3.26
N TYR A 243 -7.79 -14.57 3.24
CA TYR A 243 -7.50 -13.38 2.44
C TYR A 243 -6.11 -12.81 2.77
N VAL A 244 -5.82 -12.62 4.06
CA VAL A 244 -4.51 -12.09 4.50
C VAL A 244 -3.37 -13.05 4.15
N LEU A 245 -3.58 -14.37 4.27
CA LEU A 245 -2.58 -15.36 3.86
C LEU A 245 -2.33 -15.32 2.33
N GLY A 246 -3.38 -15.18 1.53
CA GLY A 246 -3.25 -15.02 0.08
C GLY A 246 -2.53 -13.71 -0.30
N LEU A 247 -2.86 -12.62 0.36
CA LEU A 247 -2.18 -11.34 0.21
C LEU A 247 -0.68 -11.45 0.57
N TYR A 248 -0.35 -12.04 1.71
CA TYR A 248 1.04 -12.23 2.12
C TYR A 248 1.82 -13.14 1.16
N ARG A 249 1.18 -14.18 0.63
CA ARG A 249 1.78 -15.01 -0.42
C ARG A 249 2.11 -14.17 -1.66
N MET A 250 1.18 -13.35 -2.14
CA MET A 250 1.39 -12.49 -3.30
C MET A 250 2.53 -11.48 -3.06
N MET A 251 2.56 -10.83 -1.91
CA MET A 251 3.62 -9.89 -1.53
C MET A 251 4.98 -10.60 -1.42
N ASP A 252 5.02 -11.77 -0.78
CA ASP A 252 6.25 -12.54 -0.58
C ASP A 252 6.87 -12.99 -1.92
N GLU A 253 6.05 -13.54 -2.82
CA GLU A 253 6.51 -13.98 -4.14
C GLU A 253 7.02 -12.81 -4.99
N LEU A 254 6.30 -11.68 -5.00
CA LEU A 254 6.69 -10.50 -5.78
C LEU A 254 7.94 -9.82 -5.21
N THR A 255 8.03 -9.64 -3.90
CA THR A 255 9.21 -9.01 -3.30
C THR A 255 10.47 -9.87 -3.39
N LYS A 256 10.33 -11.20 -3.38
CA LYS A 256 11.44 -12.12 -3.63
C LYS A 256 11.87 -12.14 -5.09
N SER A 257 10.92 -12.04 -6.03
CA SER A 257 11.22 -12.03 -7.47
C SER A 257 11.84 -10.71 -7.94
N TYR A 258 11.50 -9.61 -7.24
CA TYR A 258 11.97 -8.26 -7.58
C TYR A 258 12.61 -7.56 -6.37
N PRO A 259 13.72 -8.09 -5.81
CA PRO A 259 14.29 -7.63 -4.54
C PRO A 259 14.87 -6.20 -4.60
N GLU A 260 15.16 -5.68 -5.81
CA GLU A 260 15.66 -4.33 -6.00
C GLU A 260 14.55 -3.26 -6.00
N ILE A 261 13.29 -3.66 -6.23
CA ILE A 261 12.15 -2.74 -6.21
C ILE A 261 11.88 -2.30 -4.77
N LEU A 262 11.76 -1.00 -4.56
CA LEU A 262 11.26 -0.43 -3.32
C LEU A 262 9.74 -0.47 -3.34
N PHE A 263 9.14 -1.32 -2.51
CA PHE A 263 7.70 -1.35 -2.34
C PHE A 263 7.27 -0.40 -1.20
N GLU A 264 6.30 0.46 -1.48
CA GLU A 264 5.60 1.29 -0.49
C GLU A 264 4.16 0.81 -0.36
N GLY A 265 3.72 0.55 0.87
CA GLY A 265 2.33 0.21 1.17
C GLY A 265 1.49 1.47 1.38
N CYS A 266 0.33 1.51 0.72
CA CYS A 266 -0.73 2.47 0.95
C CYS A 266 -2.05 1.72 1.18
N ALA A 267 -2.93 2.27 2.01
CA ALA A 267 -4.29 1.78 2.18
C ALA A 267 -5.20 2.97 2.51
N SER A 268 -5.45 3.84 1.53
CA SER A 268 -5.96 5.19 1.76
C SER A 268 -5.16 5.89 2.87
N GLY A 269 -3.85 5.91 2.71
CA GLY A 269 -2.89 6.25 3.76
C GLY A 269 -2.50 5.05 4.63
N GLY A 270 -2.39 5.27 5.94
CA GLY A 270 -1.84 4.32 6.90
C GLY A 270 -2.84 3.33 7.51
N ASN A 271 -3.99 3.06 6.89
CA ASN A 271 -4.99 2.14 7.47
C ASN A 271 -4.50 0.68 7.62
N ARG A 272 -3.39 0.36 6.97
CA ARG A 272 -2.73 -0.96 7.04
C ARG A 272 -1.26 -0.82 7.45
N PHE A 273 -0.97 0.15 8.31
CA PHE A 273 0.37 0.36 8.84
C PHE A 273 0.59 -0.56 10.05
N ASP A 274 1.12 -1.74 9.81
CA ASP A 274 1.40 -2.75 10.82
C ASP A 274 2.72 -3.50 10.55
N LEU A 275 3.15 -4.32 11.53
CA LEU A 275 4.39 -5.08 11.43
C LEU A 275 4.35 -6.15 10.34
N GLY A 276 3.18 -6.70 10.03
CA GLY A 276 3.01 -7.72 8.99
C GLY A 276 3.32 -7.16 7.60
N ILE A 277 2.74 -6.02 7.26
CA ILE A 277 3.02 -5.34 5.98
C ILE A 277 4.48 -4.91 5.87
N LEU A 278 5.08 -4.41 6.97
CA LEU A 278 6.48 -4.01 6.98
C LEU A 278 7.47 -5.17 6.75
N CYS A 279 7.04 -6.42 6.90
CA CYS A 279 7.84 -7.58 6.51
C CYS A 279 8.09 -7.64 4.99
N PHE A 280 7.18 -7.06 4.20
CA PHE A 280 7.22 -7.08 2.74
C PHE A 280 7.53 -5.69 2.17
N PHE A 281 6.89 -4.66 2.70
CA PHE A 281 7.00 -3.28 2.24
C PHE A 281 7.76 -2.43 3.27
N PRO A 282 9.01 -2.12 3.00
CA PRO A 282 9.90 -1.42 3.96
C PRO A 282 9.53 0.05 4.19
N GLN A 283 8.48 0.53 3.53
CA GLN A 283 8.00 1.90 3.59
C GLN A 283 6.48 1.93 3.48
N ILE A 284 5.84 2.81 4.25
CA ILE A 284 4.38 2.98 4.27
C ILE A 284 4.04 4.45 4.04
N TRP A 285 3.07 4.71 3.17
CA TRP A 285 2.42 5.99 3.03
C TRP A 285 1.51 6.24 4.23
N ALA A 286 1.92 7.11 5.14
CA ALA A 286 1.31 7.20 6.47
C ALA A 286 -0.09 7.85 6.48
N SER A 287 -0.41 8.70 5.52
CA SER A 287 -1.73 9.35 5.39
C SER A 287 -1.87 10.04 4.03
N ASP A 288 -3.06 9.96 3.43
CA ASP A 288 -3.43 10.74 2.25
C ASP A 288 -3.62 12.25 2.56
N ASN A 289 -3.77 12.60 3.84
CA ASN A 289 -3.78 14.00 4.23
C ASN A 289 -2.34 14.52 4.29
N THR A 290 -1.95 15.27 3.27
CA THR A 290 -0.62 15.84 3.07
C THR A 290 -0.39 17.20 3.73
N ASP A 291 -1.41 17.74 4.42
CA ASP A 291 -1.26 18.97 5.23
C ASP A 291 -0.16 18.79 6.29
N ALA A 292 0.86 19.63 6.25
CA ALA A 292 2.02 19.52 7.14
C ALA A 292 1.63 19.58 8.62
N VAL A 293 0.68 20.43 9.01
CA VAL A 293 0.23 20.55 10.41
C VAL A 293 -0.50 19.29 10.86
N TYR A 294 -1.29 18.67 9.97
CA TYR A 294 -1.93 17.39 10.24
C TYR A 294 -0.88 16.26 10.36
N ARG A 295 0.12 16.26 9.48
CA ARG A 295 1.19 15.26 9.45
C ARG A 295 2.06 15.26 10.72
N VAL A 296 2.27 16.41 11.36
CA VAL A 296 2.99 16.48 12.66
C VAL A 296 2.34 15.55 13.68
N ASN A 297 1.02 15.62 13.85
CA ASN A 297 0.30 14.78 14.80
C ASN A 297 0.31 13.30 14.40
N GLY A 298 0.07 12.99 13.12
CA GLY A 298 0.04 11.62 12.61
C GLY A 298 1.41 10.93 12.74
N MET A 299 2.46 11.58 12.27
CA MET A 299 3.82 11.04 12.32
C MET A 299 4.32 10.89 13.77
N ASN A 300 4.01 11.87 14.65
CA ASN A 300 4.31 11.74 16.06
C ASN A 300 3.60 10.53 16.68
N GLY A 301 2.31 10.32 16.36
CA GLY A 301 1.56 9.16 16.85
C GLY A 301 2.19 7.83 16.42
N TYR A 302 2.50 7.67 15.14
CA TYR A 302 3.17 6.47 14.63
C TYR A 302 4.57 6.27 15.21
N SER A 303 5.31 7.35 15.52
CA SER A 303 6.68 7.28 16.01
C SER A 303 6.83 6.63 17.39
N TYR A 304 5.74 6.43 18.13
CA TYR A 304 5.81 5.63 19.36
C TYR A 304 6.11 4.16 19.10
N GLY A 305 5.71 3.61 17.96
CA GLY A 305 5.93 2.20 17.60
C GLY A 305 6.83 1.98 16.40
N TYR A 306 6.95 2.96 15.49
CA TYR A 306 7.62 2.79 14.21
C TYR A 306 8.68 3.86 13.96
N PRO A 307 9.86 3.49 13.42
CA PRO A 307 10.90 4.47 13.09
C PRO A 307 10.47 5.33 11.89
N MET A 308 10.90 6.60 11.87
CA MET A 308 10.61 7.53 10.77
C MET A 308 11.12 7.05 9.41
N SER A 309 12.12 6.18 9.39
CA SER A 309 12.68 5.58 8.16
C SER A 309 11.72 4.67 7.38
N VAL A 310 10.57 4.31 7.97
CA VAL A 310 9.54 3.51 7.28
C VAL A 310 8.29 4.33 6.93
N MET A 311 8.29 5.64 7.18
CA MET A 311 7.14 6.53 6.94
C MET A 311 7.38 7.44 5.74
N GLY A 312 6.61 7.27 4.66
CA GLY A 312 6.57 8.20 3.54
C GLY A 312 6.01 9.57 3.98
N ALA A 313 6.70 10.64 3.60
CA ALA A 313 6.31 12.01 3.93
C ALA A 313 6.64 12.94 2.75
N HIS A 314 5.61 13.62 2.22
CA HIS A 314 5.76 14.46 1.04
C HIS A 314 5.48 15.92 1.33
N VAL A 315 6.18 16.79 0.62
CA VAL A 315 5.87 18.20 0.48
C VAL A 315 4.80 18.33 -0.59
N SER A 316 3.59 18.73 -0.18
CA SER A 316 2.46 18.90 -1.09
C SER A 316 2.30 20.36 -1.55
N SER A 317 1.33 20.60 -2.44
CA SER A 317 0.97 21.94 -2.93
C SER A 317 0.51 22.88 -1.80
N CYS A 318 0.50 24.18 -2.08
CA CYS A 318 -0.01 25.22 -1.18
C CYS A 318 -0.89 26.20 -1.97
N PRO A 319 -2.16 26.43 -1.55
CA PRO A 319 -2.85 25.81 -0.40
C PRO A 319 -2.94 24.29 -0.52
N ASN A 320 -2.97 23.58 0.63
CA ASN A 320 -3.17 22.13 0.62
C ASN A 320 -4.54 21.78 0.02
N HIS A 321 -4.60 20.79 -0.86
CA HIS A 321 -5.82 20.48 -1.64
C HIS A 321 -6.97 19.92 -0.77
N GLN A 322 -6.68 19.33 0.39
CA GLN A 322 -7.71 18.77 1.28
C GLN A 322 -8.17 19.76 2.35
N THR A 323 -7.23 20.42 3.03
CA THR A 323 -7.53 21.29 4.16
C THR A 323 -7.68 22.76 3.80
N LEU A 324 -7.26 23.13 2.57
CA LEU A 324 -7.16 24.50 2.07
C LEU A 324 -6.25 25.40 2.91
N ARG A 325 -5.42 24.81 3.77
CA ARG A 325 -4.48 25.53 4.61
C ARG A 325 -3.29 26.03 3.79
N THR A 326 -2.91 27.26 4.05
CA THR A 326 -1.66 27.86 3.55
C THR A 326 -0.59 27.71 4.62
N THR A 327 0.47 26.98 4.29
CA THR A 327 1.61 26.73 5.18
C THR A 327 2.91 27.09 4.45
N PRO A 328 3.86 27.81 5.06
CA PRO A 328 5.13 28.15 4.44
C PRO A 328 5.90 26.92 3.95
N LEU A 329 6.67 27.07 2.88
CA LEU A 329 7.45 25.96 2.28
C LEU A 329 8.41 25.35 3.30
N GLU A 330 9.08 26.18 4.08
CA GLU A 330 10.04 25.75 5.11
C GLU A 330 9.38 24.84 6.14
N THR A 331 8.15 25.15 6.55
CA THR A 331 7.38 24.31 7.48
C THR A 331 6.99 22.99 6.84
N ARG A 332 6.47 23.02 5.59
CA ARG A 332 6.10 21.80 4.85
C ARG A 332 7.31 20.88 4.65
N PHE A 333 8.43 21.47 4.26
CA PHE A 333 9.68 20.72 4.09
C PHE A 333 10.21 20.18 5.42
N ALA A 334 10.26 20.99 6.49
CA ALA A 334 10.73 20.54 7.79
C ALA A 334 9.94 19.33 8.30
N VAL A 335 8.61 19.33 8.14
CA VAL A 335 7.77 18.19 8.54
C VAL A 335 8.05 16.96 7.66
N ALA A 336 8.12 17.11 6.34
CA ALA A 336 8.37 15.99 5.45
C ALA A 336 9.77 15.38 5.62
N ALA A 337 10.76 16.19 5.96
CA ALA A 337 12.15 15.76 6.16
C ALA A 337 12.37 14.85 7.39
N PHE A 338 11.39 14.73 8.30
CA PHE A 338 11.44 13.75 9.39
C PHE A 338 11.16 12.31 8.92
N GLY A 339 10.43 12.14 7.83
CA GLY A 339 10.14 10.84 7.22
C GLY A 339 10.99 10.58 5.98
N VAL A 340 10.52 9.64 5.15
CA VAL A 340 11.09 9.40 3.82
C VAL A 340 10.59 10.51 2.89
N LEU A 341 11.51 11.41 2.54
CA LEU A 341 11.18 12.65 1.84
C LEU A 341 10.72 12.41 0.40
N GLY A 342 9.63 13.05 0.04
CA GLY A 342 9.13 13.15 -1.32
C GLY A 342 8.37 14.45 -1.57
N TYR A 343 7.82 14.55 -2.77
CA TYR A 343 7.01 15.67 -3.27
C TYR A 343 5.79 15.13 -4.00
N GLU A 344 4.71 15.94 -4.00
CA GLU A 344 3.50 15.70 -4.77
C GLU A 344 3.29 16.76 -5.85
#